data_9aa12ae0279ca908a50732ef3166eaeb
#
_entry.id   9aa12ae0279ca908a50732ef3166eaeb
#
_cell.length_a   1.000
_cell.length_b   1.000
_cell.length_c   1.000
_cell.angle_alpha   90.00
_cell.angle_beta   90.00
_cell.angle_gamma   90.00
#
_symmetry.space_group_name_H-M   'P 1'
#
loop_
_entity.id
_entity.type
_entity.pdbx_description
1 polymer ?
#
loop_
_entity_poly.entity_id
_entity_poly.type
_entity_poly.pdbx_seq_one_letter_code
_entity_poly.pdbx_strand_id
1 'polypeptide(L)'
;MLTYLGIAVLVLVAGALVVASTRPDSFRIERTILVKAPPEAPYALVQDLHRWTEWSPWEGVDPAMKRTYGGPATGVGASYGWEGTAKVGSGRMEITEAAPGAKLVLKLDFFTPMEAHNTAEFTFVREGAGTRVTWAMFGPSPFLSKLIGLVFNMDRMVGGMFEKGLASLKDRCERSN
;
A
#
# COMPACT_ATOMS: atom_id res chain seq x y z
N MET A 1 41.79 -19.32 10.08
CA MET A 1 40.54 -18.68 10.60
C MET A 1 39.93 -17.73 9.59
N LEU A 2 40.65 -16.70 9.06
CA LEU A 2 40.12 -15.75 8.06
C LEU A 2 39.60 -16.45 6.77
N THR A 3 40.34 -17.47 6.28
CA THR A 3 39.94 -18.20 5.07
C THR A 3 38.62 -18.95 5.22
N TYR A 4 38.37 -19.60 6.34
CA TYR A 4 37.09 -20.27 6.62
C TYR A 4 35.93 -19.29 6.80
N LEU A 5 36.18 -18.12 7.40
CA LEU A 5 35.22 -17.05 7.49
C LEU A 5 34.82 -16.50 6.10
N GLY A 6 35.83 -16.30 5.22
CA GLY A 6 35.59 -15.87 3.83
C GLY A 6 34.75 -16.87 3.04
N ILE A 7 35.04 -18.17 3.16
CA ILE A 7 34.26 -19.22 2.51
C ILE A 7 32.82 -19.25 3.03
N ALA A 8 32.62 -19.14 4.35
CA ALA A 8 31.28 -19.13 4.94
C ALA A 8 30.45 -17.94 4.42
N VAL A 9 31.04 -16.75 4.33
CA VAL A 9 30.35 -15.56 3.77
C VAL A 9 29.99 -15.79 2.30
N LEU A 10 30.91 -16.33 1.48
CA LEU A 10 30.63 -16.63 0.08
C LEU A 10 29.48 -17.62 -0.09
N VAL A 11 29.42 -18.66 0.73
CA VAL A 11 28.35 -19.67 0.71
C VAL A 11 27.01 -19.04 1.10
N LEU A 12 26.99 -18.18 2.13
CA LEU A 12 25.78 -17.44 2.55
C LEU A 12 25.28 -16.51 1.44
N VAL A 13 26.17 -15.75 0.80
CA VAL A 13 25.80 -14.84 -0.30
C VAL A 13 25.27 -15.65 -1.49
N ALA A 14 25.96 -16.72 -1.90
CA ALA A 14 25.50 -17.57 -2.98
C ALA A 14 24.11 -18.18 -2.67
N GLY A 15 23.91 -18.68 -1.46
CA GLY A 15 22.63 -19.18 -0.98
C GLY A 15 21.51 -18.12 -1.05
N ALA A 16 21.80 -16.89 -0.60
CA ALA A 16 20.84 -15.78 -0.67
C ALA A 16 20.46 -15.43 -2.13
N LEU A 17 21.44 -15.40 -3.04
CA LEU A 17 21.19 -15.15 -4.46
C LEU A 17 20.33 -16.25 -5.09
N VAL A 18 20.59 -17.51 -4.79
CA VAL A 18 19.77 -18.64 -5.26
C VAL A 18 18.36 -18.56 -4.71
N VAL A 19 18.17 -18.31 -3.42
CA VAL A 19 16.84 -18.17 -2.83
C VAL A 19 16.09 -16.96 -3.42
N ALA A 20 16.75 -15.83 -3.63
CA ALA A 20 16.13 -14.67 -4.26
C ALA A 20 15.71 -14.97 -5.71
N SER A 21 16.50 -15.73 -6.48
CA SER A 21 16.17 -16.07 -7.87
C SER A 21 14.95 -16.99 -8.01
N THR A 22 14.62 -17.76 -6.98
CA THR A 22 13.44 -18.64 -6.97
C THR A 22 12.15 -17.94 -6.54
N ARG A 23 12.22 -16.69 -6.03
CA ARG A 23 11.04 -15.94 -5.62
C ARG A 23 10.27 -15.37 -6.83
N PRO A 24 8.93 -15.23 -6.73
CA PRO A 24 8.11 -14.65 -7.80
C PRO A 24 8.59 -13.26 -8.24
N ASP A 25 8.38 -12.93 -9.53
CA ASP A 25 8.68 -11.62 -10.11
C ASP A 25 7.63 -10.54 -9.79
N SER A 26 6.61 -10.90 -9.04
CA SER A 26 5.55 -10.00 -8.57
C SER A 26 5.24 -10.27 -7.11
N PHE A 27 4.66 -9.26 -6.45
CA PHE A 27 4.13 -9.39 -5.10
C PHE A 27 2.67 -8.93 -5.04
N ARG A 28 1.94 -9.42 -4.05
CA ARG A 28 0.62 -8.93 -3.66
C ARG A 28 0.52 -8.98 -2.13
N ILE A 29 0.17 -7.84 -1.55
CA ILE A 29 -0.10 -7.67 -0.13
C ILE A 29 -1.53 -7.19 -0.02
N GLU A 30 -2.36 -7.86 0.77
CA GLU A 30 -3.75 -7.44 0.93
C GLU A 30 -4.24 -7.66 2.36
N ARG A 31 -5.19 -6.82 2.78
CA ARG A 31 -5.91 -6.94 4.04
C ARG A 31 -7.38 -6.62 3.81
N THR A 32 -8.21 -7.23 4.64
CA THR A 32 -9.67 -7.12 4.52
C THR A 32 -10.28 -6.82 5.87
N ILE A 33 -11.35 -6.00 5.87
CA ILE A 33 -12.15 -5.71 7.06
C ILE A 33 -13.63 -5.69 6.72
N LEU A 34 -14.48 -6.02 7.69
CA LEU A 34 -15.93 -5.83 7.59
C LEU A 34 -16.33 -4.50 8.23
N VAL A 35 -16.93 -3.62 7.44
CA VAL A 35 -17.47 -2.31 7.85
C VAL A 35 -18.98 -2.40 7.94
N LYS A 36 -19.57 -1.96 9.04
CA LYS A 36 -21.04 -1.95 9.27
C LYS A 36 -21.68 -0.70 8.63
N ALA A 37 -21.48 -0.58 7.33
CA ALA A 37 -22.07 0.51 6.52
C ALA A 37 -22.27 0.00 5.08
N PRO A 38 -23.15 0.62 4.28
CA PRO A 38 -23.32 0.28 2.88
C PRO A 38 -22.05 0.63 2.08
N PRO A 39 -21.80 -0.01 0.90
CA PRO A 39 -20.56 0.14 0.13
C PRO A 39 -20.22 1.59 -0.25
N GLU A 40 -21.22 2.42 -0.41
CA GLU A 40 -21.08 3.83 -0.79
C GLU A 40 -20.32 4.62 0.28
N ALA A 41 -20.46 4.28 1.57
CA ALA A 41 -19.81 4.99 2.67
C ALA A 41 -18.27 4.83 2.66
N PRO A 42 -17.68 3.62 2.72
CA PRO A 42 -16.24 3.48 2.60
C PRO A 42 -15.72 3.88 1.21
N TYR A 43 -16.48 3.65 0.14
CA TYR A 43 -16.10 4.09 -1.19
C TYR A 43 -15.91 5.61 -1.28
N ALA A 44 -16.85 6.40 -0.73
CA ALA A 44 -16.78 7.85 -0.72
C ALA A 44 -15.55 8.40 0.00
N LEU A 45 -15.07 7.70 1.07
CA LEU A 45 -13.85 8.08 1.79
C LEU A 45 -12.59 7.77 0.99
N VAL A 46 -12.59 6.67 0.23
CA VAL A 46 -11.39 6.23 -0.50
C VAL A 46 -11.23 6.96 -1.83
N GLN A 47 -12.34 7.27 -2.55
CA GLN A 47 -12.27 7.96 -3.85
C GLN A 47 -11.89 9.45 -3.75
N ASP A 48 -12.05 10.06 -2.59
CA ASP A 48 -11.64 11.44 -2.32
C ASP A 48 -10.26 11.45 -1.65
N LEU A 49 -9.22 11.74 -2.43
CA LEU A 49 -7.83 11.72 -1.94
C LEU A 49 -7.55 12.80 -0.88
N HIS A 50 -8.35 13.88 -0.80
CA HIS A 50 -8.23 14.88 0.27
C HIS A 50 -8.66 14.29 1.63
N ARG A 51 -9.61 13.34 1.62
CA ARG A 51 -10.11 12.68 2.82
C ARG A 51 -9.20 11.57 3.34
N TRP A 52 -8.12 11.24 2.63
CA TRP A 52 -7.13 10.28 3.12
C TRP A 52 -6.46 10.74 4.41
N THR A 53 -6.38 12.04 4.64
CA THR A 53 -5.92 12.63 5.91
C THR A 53 -6.75 12.18 7.13
N GLU A 54 -7.98 11.72 6.93
CA GLU A 54 -8.88 11.30 8.00
C GLU A 54 -8.64 9.85 8.46
N TRP A 55 -8.07 8.98 7.59
CA TRP A 55 -8.01 7.55 7.85
C TRP A 55 -6.70 6.88 7.41
N SER A 56 -5.94 7.44 6.47
CA SER A 56 -4.71 6.82 5.97
C SER A 56 -3.66 6.73 7.07
N PRO A 57 -3.06 5.54 7.29
CA PRO A 57 -2.11 5.35 8.37
C PRO A 57 -0.79 6.10 8.15
N TRP A 58 -0.46 6.42 6.89
CA TRP A 58 0.77 7.17 6.55
C TRP A 58 0.69 8.64 6.95
N GLU A 59 -0.50 9.20 7.02
CA GLU A 59 -0.72 10.59 7.44
C GLU A 59 -0.23 10.84 8.88
N GLY A 60 -0.33 9.83 9.74
CA GLY A 60 0.17 9.89 11.12
C GLY A 60 1.68 9.64 11.25
N VAL A 61 2.35 9.08 10.23
CA VAL A 61 3.80 8.80 10.27
C VAL A 61 4.62 10.07 10.10
N ASP A 62 4.17 10.97 9.23
CA ASP A 62 4.80 12.27 8.99
C ASP A 62 3.73 13.34 8.75
N PRO A 63 3.17 13.91 9.83
CA PRO A 63 2.11 14.93 9.72
C PRO A 63 2.54 16.19 8.98
N ALA A 64 3.84 16.47 8.93
CA ALA A 64 4.43 17.65 8.28
C ALA A 64 4.75 17.41 6.79
N MET A 65 4.50 16.20 6.25
CA MET A 65 4.79 15.94 4.84
C MET A 65 4.00 16.88 3.94
N LYS A 66 4.65 17.33 2.86
CA LYS A 66 4.03 18.18 1.85
C LYS A 66 3.09 17.34 0.99
N ARG A 67 1.88 17.85 0.77
CA ARG A 67 0.83 17.22 -0.04
C ARG A 67 0.52 18.08 -1.26
N THR A 68 0.38 17.42 -2.40
CA THR A 68 0.02 18.09 -3.67
C THR A 68 -1.13 17.31 -4.31
N TYR A 69 -2.21 18.01 -4.60
CA TYR A 69 -3.40 17.42 -5.22
C TYR A 69 -3.53 17.91 -6.66
N GLY A 70 -4.03 17.06 -7.54
CA GLY A 70 -4.23 17.39 -8.96
C GLY A 70 -5.39 16.60 -9.57
N GLY A 71 -5.81 17.04 -10.76
CA GLY A 71 -6.96 16.45 -11.45
C GLY A 71 -8.31 16.84 -10.84
N PRO A 72 -9.37 16.04 -11.07
CA PRO A 72 -10.68 16.26 -10.46
C PRO A 72 -10.63 16.02 -8.94
N ALA A 73 -11.63 16.51 -8.22
CA ALA A 73 -11.73 16.35 -6.77
C ALA A 73 -11.85 14.86 -6.35
N THR A 74 -12.53 14.05 -7.15
CA THR A 74 -12.77 12.61 -6.89
C THR A 74 -12.80 11.83 -8.19
N GLY A 75 -12.60 10.50 -8.10
CA GLY A 75 -12.73 9.59 -9.23
C GLY A 75 -11.51 9.59 -10.15
N VAL A 76 -11.68 9.05 -11.37
CA VAL A 76 -10.60 8.84 -12.32
C VAL A 76 -9.88 10.14 -12.67
N GLY A 77 -8.54 10.12 -12.61
CA GLY A 77 -7.67 11.27 -12.83
C GLY A 77 -7.37 12.09 -11.58
N ALA A 78 -8.10 11.89 -10.47
CA ALA A 78 -7.72 12.49 -9.19
C ALA A 78 -6.35 11.98 -8.77
N SER A 79 -5.47 12.88 -8.34
CA SER A 79 -4.10 12.52 -7.97
C SER A 79 -3.65 13.20 -6.68
N TYR A 80 -2.76 12.52 -5.97
CA TYR A 80 -2.18 12.95 -4.71
C TYR A 80 -0.69 12.66 -4.72
N GLY A 81 0.13 13.66 -4.54
CA GLY A 81 1.56 13.55 -4.35
C GLY A 81 1.97 13.87 -2.92
N TRP A 82 2.99 13.21 -2.42
CA TRP A 82 3.57 13.45 -1.10
C TRP A 82 5.08 13.57 -1.17
N GLU A 83 5.62 14.45 -0.31
CA GLU A 83 7.03 14.60 -0.05
C GLU A 83 7.22 14.72 1.47
N GLY A 84 7.92 13.79 2.07
CA GLY A 84 8.15 13.77 3.51
C GLY A 84 9.55 13.30 3.89
N THR A 85 9.73 13.00 5.17
CA THR A 85 10.98 12.47 5.70
C THR A 85 11.27 11.06 5.15
N ALA A 86 12.48 10.55 5.45
CA ALA A 86 12.87 9.19 5.09
C ALA A 86 11.89 8.07 5.55
N LYS A 87 10.97 8.39 6.48
CA LYS A 87 9.96 7.45 6.97
C LYS A 87 8.82 7.21 5.99
N VAL A 88 8.44 8.24 5.23
CA VAL A 88 7.34 8.17 4.22
C VAL A 88 7.85 8.34 2.80
N GLY A 89 9.07 8.89 2.64
CA GLY A 89 9.66 9.13 1.32
C GLY A 89 8.87 10.14 0.49
N SER A 90 8.91 9.95 -0.82
CA SER A 90 8.12 10.74 -1.77
C SER A 90 7.50 9.84 -2.83
N GLY A 91 6.37 10.26 -3.36
CA GLY A 91 5.66 9.53 -4.40
C GLY A 91 4.40 10.25 -4.87
N ARG A 92 3.68 9.56 -5.72
CA ARG A 92 2.40 10.01 -6.27
C ARG A 92 1.46 8.83 -6.46
N MET A 93 0.19 9.05 -6.24
CA MET A 93 -0.86 8.14 -6.66
C MET A 93 -1.89 8.85 -7.52
N GLU A 94 -2.54 8.09 -8.39
CA GLU A 94 -3.59 8.58 -9.29
C GLU A 94 -4.66 7.51 -9.45
N ILE A 95 -5.92 7.89 -9.34
CA ILE A 95 -7.05 6.99 -9.57
C ILE A 95 -7.15 6.72 -11.07
N THR A 96 -6.99 5.46 -11.47
CA THR A 96 -7.03 5.01 -12.87
C THR A 96 -8.31 4.29 -13.24
N GLU A 97 -9.01 3.71 -12.24
CA GLU A 97 -10.30 3.04 -12.43
C GLU A 97 -11.20 3.32 -11.23
N ALA A 98 -12.47 3.59 -11.49
CA ALA A 98 -13.49 3.84 -10.46
C ALA A 98 -14.81 3.20 -10.88
N ALA A 99 -15.24 2.16 -10.16
CA ALA A 99 -16.56 1.56 -10.24
C ALA A 99 -17.31 1.90 -8.94
N PRO A 100 -18.26 2.83 -8.95
CA PRO A 100 -18.91 3.34 -7.74
C PRO A 100 -19.46 2.23 -6.83
N GLY A 101 -19.09 2.29 -5.55
CA GLY A 101 -19.51 1.32 -4.55
C GLY A 101 -18.95 -0.11 -4.72
N ALA A 102 -18.07 -0.35 -5.71
CA ALA A 102 -17.57 -1.70 -5.99
C ALA A 102 -16.03 -1.78 -6.03
N LYS A 103 -15.36 -0.87 -6.74
CA LYS A 103 -13.91 -0.98 -6.97
C LYS A 103 -13.28 0.40 -7.19
N LEU A 104 -12.05 0.55 -6.72
CA LEU A 104 -11.17 1.67 -7.02
C LEU A 104 -9.76 1.15 -7.29
N VAL A 105 -9.12 1.60 -8.37
CA VAL A 105 -7.73 1.26 -8.70
C VAL A 105 -6.93 2.54 -8.78
N LEU A 106 -5.75 2.52 -8.15
CA LEU A 106 -4.79 3.61 -8.16
C LEU A 106 -3.45 3.12 -8.70
N LYS A 107 -2.87 3.89 -9.61
CA LYS A 107 -1.45 3.83 -9.89
C LYS A 107 -0.70 4.44 -8.72
N LEU A 108 0.39 3.80 -8.28
CA LEU A 108 1.15 4.20 -7.11
C LEU A 108 2.64 4.22 -7.47
N ASP A 109 3.18 5.41 -7.65
CA ASP A 109 4.58 5.63 -8.00
C ASP A 109 5.34 6.15 -6.76
N PHE A 110 6.36 5.41 -6.33
CA PHE A 110 7.32 5.84 -5.32
C PHE A 110 8.56 6.41 -6.01
N PHE A 111 9.09 7.51 -5.50
CA PHE A 111 10.31 8.14 -6.02
C PHE A 111 11.48 7.98 -5.07
N THR A 112 11.24 8.10 -3.77
CA THR A 112 12.25 7.90 -2.72
C THR A 112 11.70 7.04 -1.58
N PRO A 113 12.54 6.24 -0.88
CA PRO A 113 13.99 6.06 -1.03
C PRO A 113 14.37 5.18 -2.22
N MET A 114 13.43 4.44 -2.82
CA MET A 114 13.65 3.61 -4.02
C MET A 114 12.48 3.82 -4.98
N GLU A 115 12.81 3.94 -6.25
CA GLU A 115 11.81 4.01 -7.30
C GLU A 115 11.06 2.68 -7.44
N ALA A 116 9.72 2.76 -7.42
CA ALA A 116 8.86 1.60 -7.60
C ALA A 116 7.50 2.03 -8.19
N HIS A 117 6.95 1.18 -9.05
CA HIS A 117 5.66 1.38 -9.71
C HIS A 117 4.73 0.24 -9.34
N ASN A 118 3.72 0.55 -8.56
CA ASN A 118 2.78 -0.43 -8.03
C ASN A 118 1.33 -0.03 -8.39
N THR A 119 0.44 -0.96 -8.14
CA THR A 119 -1.00 -0.73 -8.20
C THR A 119 -1.58 -0.93 -6.80
N ALA A 120 -2.39 0.02 -6.36
CA ALA A 120 -3.26 -0.16 -5.19
C ALA A 120 -4.69 -0.40 -5.67
N GLU A 121 -5.39 -1.32 -5.02
CA GLU A 121 -6.75 -1.70 -5.37
C GLU A 121 -7.60 -1.77 -4.10
N PHE A 122 -8.76 -1.15 -4.16
CA PHE A 122 -9.81 -1.31 -3.15
C PHE A 122 -11.01 -1.99 -3.78
N THR A 123 -11.54 -3.00 -3.10
CA THR A 123 -12.82 -3.61 -3.47
C THR A 123 -13.80 -3.51 -2.32
N PHE A 124 -15.07 -3.31 -2.66
CA PHE A 124 -16.18 -3.09 -1.74
C PHE A 124 -17.29 -4.08 -2.08
N VAL A 125 -17.40 -5.14 -1.28
CA VAL A 125 -18.38 -6.21 -1.53
C VAL A 125 -19.42 -6.19 -0.41
N ARG A 126 -20.70 -6.01 -0.78
CA ARG A 126 -21.80 -6.07 0.20
C ARG A 126 -21.84 -7.43 0.88
N GLU A 127 -21.89 -7.43 2.20
CA GLU A 127 -21.95 -8.63 3.01
C GLU A 127 -22.98 -8.42 4.15
N GLY A 128 -24.16 -8.98 3.96
CA GLY A 128 -25.29 -8.74 4.87
C GLY A 128 -25.67 -7.25 4.94
N ALA A 129 -25.69 -6.69 6.14
CA ALA A 129 -25.96 -5.27 6.37
C ALA A 129 -24.69 -4.38 6.26
N GLY A 130 -23.53 -4.99 5.98
CA GLY A 130 -22.25 -4.28 5.91
C GLY A 130 -21.55 -4.45 4.57
N THR A 131 -20.27 -4.07 4.56
CA THR A 131 -19.40 -4.12 3.39
C THR A 131 -18.06 -4.74 3.77
N ARG A 132 -17.65 -5.77 3.05
CA ARG A 132 -16.28 -6.26 3.06
C ARG A 132 -15.42 -5.34 2.22
N VAL A 133 -14.50 -4.65 2.86
CA VAL A 133 -13.51 -3.77 2.21
C VAL A 133 -12.17 -4.50 2.17
N THR A 134 -11.62 -4.69 0.98
CA THR A 134 -10.28 -5.24 0.78
C THR A 134 -9.38 -4.15 0.22
N TRP A 135 -8.22 -3.96 0.82
CA TRP A 135 -7.14 -3.11 0.33
C TRP A 135 -5.97 -3.97 -0.09
N ALA A 136 -5.61 -3.93 -1.36
CA ALA A 136 -4.49 -4.65 -1.93
C ALA A 136 -3.48 -3.69 -2.55
N MET A 137 -2.19 -4.07 -2.50
CA MET A 137 -1.12 -3.47 -3.29
C MET A 137 -0.33 -4.59 -3.96
N PHE A 138 -0.07 -4.42 -5.24
CA PHE A 138 0.69 -5.39 -6.03
C PHE A 138 1.52 -4.69 -7.10
N GLY A 139 2.54 -5.38 -7.56
CA GLY A 139 3.44 -4.85 -8.57
C GLY A 139 4.61 -5.78 -8.85
N PRO A 140 5.58 -5.32 -9.67
CA PRO A 140 6.78 -6.09 -9.95
C PRO A 140 7.66 -6.22 -8.71
N SER A 141 8.35 -7.35 -8.60
CA SER A 141 9.34 -7.62 -7.56
C SER A 141 10.71 -7.84 -8.22
N PRO A 142 11.44 -6.74 -8.55
CA PRO A 142 12.77 -6.85 -9.13
C PRO A 142 13.74 -7.55 -8.19
N PHE A 143 14.83 -8.08 -8.73
CA PHE A 143 15.76 -8.93 -8.00
C PHE A 143 16.26 -8.29 -6.68
N LEU A 144 16.56 -6.99 -6.70
CA LEU A 144 16.96 -6.25 -5.49
C LEU A 144 15.87 -6.30 -4.40
N SER A 145 14.60 -6.13 -4.78
CA SER A 145 13.46 -6.22 -3.85
C SER A 145 13.32 -7.62 -3.26
N LYS A 146 13.60 -8.66 -4.06
CA LYS A 146 13.62 -10.07 -3.59
C LYS A 146 14.71 -10.29 -2.55
N LEU A 147 15.91 -9.72 -2.76
CA LEU A 147 17.01 -9.78 -1.78
C LEU A 147 16.67 -9.07 -0.48
N ILE A 148 16.13 -7.83 -0.57
CA ILE A 148 15.68 -7.06 0.60
C ILE A 148 14.61 -7.85 1.35
N GLY A 149 13.70 -8.49 0.63
CA GLY A 149 12.64 -9.33 1.18
C GLY A 149 13.11 -10.62 1.89
N LEU A 150 14.42 -10.98 1.83
CA LEU A 150 15.00 -12.05 2.66
C LEU A 150 15.20 -11.59 4.11
N VAL A 151 15.46 -10.30 4.30
CA VAL A 151 15.75 -9.70 5.62
C VAL A 151 14.51 -9.02 6.21
N PHE A 152 13.71 -8.35 5.36
CA PHE A 152 12.55 -7.57 5.77
C PHE A 152 11.26 -8.25 5.29
N ASN A 153 10.35 -8.49 6.23
CA ASN A 153 9.03 -9.02 5.91
C ASN A 153 8.09 -7.88 5.47
N MET A 154 8.07 -7.62 4.15
CA MET A 154 7.25 -6.56 3.54
C MET A 154 5.75 -6.77 3.79
N ASP A 155 5.27 -8.02 3.75
CA ASP A 155 3.85 -8.31 4.04
C ASP A 155 3.46 -7.90 5.46
N ARG A 156 4.33 -8.16 6.43
CA ARG A 156 4.08 -7.76 7.83
C ARG A 156 4.14 -6.24 8.00
N MET A 157 5.10 -5.57 7.36
CA MET A 157 5.28 -4.12 7.48
C MET A 157 4.15 -3.35 6.80
N VAL A 158 3.93 -3.59 5.51
CA VAL A 158 2.91 -2.90 4.72
C VAL A 158 1.51 -3.38 5.10
N GLY A 159 1.32 -4.69 5.27
CA GLY A 159 0.04 -5.25 5.69
C GLY A 159 -0.39 -4.74 7.06
N GLY A 160 0.53 -4.57 8.01
CA GLY A 160 0.23 -3.96 9.31
C GLY A 160 -0.22 -2.49 9.20
N MET A 161 0.29 -1.75 8.20
CA MET A 161 -0.21 -0.40 7.90
C MET A 161 -1.62 -0.46 7.29
N PHE A 162 -1.88 -1.40 6.38
CA PHE A 162 -3.22 -1.60 5.81
C PHE A 162 -4.26 -1.92 6.87
N GLU A 163 -3.92 -2.80 7.82
CA GLU A 163 -4.79 -3.13 8.96
C GLU A 163 -5.17 -1.89 9.77
N LYS A 164 -4.19 -1.03 10.10
CA LYS A 164 -4.44 0.23 10.81
C LYS A 164 -5.32 1.18 9.99
N GLY A 165 -5.03 1.35 8.70
CA GLY A 165 -5.81 2.21 7.82
C GLY A 165 -7.24 1.72 7.65
N LEU A 166 -7.44 0.43 7.42
CA LEU A 166 -8.77 -0.17 7.32
C LEU A 166 -9.55 -0.07 8.63
N ALA A 167 -8.90 -0.20 9.78
CA ALA A 167 -9.55 0.03 11.08
C ALA A 167 -10.01 1.49 11.24
N SER A 168 -9.17 2.46 10.87
CA SER A 168 -9.53 3.88 10.88
C SER A 168 -10.67 4.19 9.90
N LEU A 169 -10.63 3.64 8.69
CA LEU A 169 -11.69 3.75 7.69
C LEU A 169 -13.03 3.22 8.22
N LYS A 170 -13.00 2.03 8.84
CA LYS A 170 -14.17 1.44 9.49
C LYS A 170 -14.75 2.36 10.56
N ASP A 171 -13.92 2.84 11.47
CA ASP A 171 -14.36 3.73 12.56
C ASP A 171 -15.02 5.01 12.01
N ARG A 172 -14.49 5.58 10.93
CA ARG A 172 -15.08 6.75 10.28
C ARG A 172 -16.44 6.45 9.68
N CYS A 173 -16.58 5.34 8.96
CA CYS A 173 -17.85 4.94 8.35
C CYS A 173 -18.92 4.65 9.41
N GLU A 174 -18.57 3.98 10.50
CA GLU A 174 -19.52 3.53 11.53
C GLU A 174 -19.94 4.65 12.50
N ARG A 175 -19.15 5.74 12.63
CA ARG A 175 -19.54 6.94 13.42
C ARG A 175 -20.42 7.92 12.65
N SER A 176 -20.44 7.82 11.33
CA SER A 176 -21.21 8.73 10.47
C SER A 176 -22.61 8.20 10.15
N ASN A 177 -22.96 7.02 10.66
CA ASN A 177 -24.28 6.41 10.64
C ASN A 177 -24.92 6.54 12.04
#